data_25b832ae0e147a6e2fa9082e5d8fb51d
#
_entry.id   25b832ae0e147a6e2fa9082e5d8fb51d
#
_cell.length_a   1.000
_cell.length_b   1.000
_cell.length_c   1.000
_cell.angle_alpha   90.00
_cell.angle_beta   90.00
_cell.angle_gamma   90.00
#
_symmetry.space_group_name_H-M   'P 1'
#
loop_
_entity.id
_entity.type
_entity.pdbx_description
1 polymer ?
#
loop_
_entity_poly.entity_id
_entity_poly.type
_entity_poly.pdbx_seq_one_letter_code
_entity_poly.pdbx_strand_id
1 'polypeptide(L)'
;TDNTCKHAEQTHPQRLTIISGSPLSEGWSGKLWALEQGRTIVRTKHTLLLDADIELQPGTCSTLLKKLDDDNLDMVSLMAFLRMQSFWEILLMPAFIYFFKLLYPFSVSNSNSRLVAAAAGGCILVKTAKLEEIGGFAALKDELIDDCSLAKHIKISGGRTWIGLSHSALSHRCYDT
;
A
#
# COMPACT_ATOMS: atom_id res chain seq x y z
N THR A 1 12.76 -5.09 -20.64
CA THR A 1 13.73 -5.47 -19.59
C THR A 1 14.48 -4.22 -19.17
N ASP A 2 14.02 -3.60 -18.12
CA ASP A 2 14.73 -2.52 -17.46
C ASP A 2 15.85 -3.08 -16.56
N ASN A 3 16.77 -2.23 -16.14
CA ASN A 3 17.87 -2.64 -15.28
C ASN A 3 17.51 -2.62 -13.77
N THR A 4 16.22 -2.65 -13.39
CA THR A 4 15.74 -2.50 -12.01
C THR A 4 16.38 -3.50 -11.06
N CYS A 5 16.44 -4.79 -11.43
CA CYS A 5 17.08 -5.82 -10.60
C CYS A 5 18.55 -5.53 -10.35
N LYS A 6 19.31 -5.15 -11.41
CA LYS A 6 20.74 -4.82 -11.29
C LYS A 6 20.97 -3.61 -10.40
N HIS A 7 20.15 -2.57 -10.52
CA HIS A 7 20.25 -1.39 -9.65
C HIS A 7 19.93 -1.72 -8.19
N ALA A 8 18.91 -2.54 -7.95
CA ALA A 8 18.55 -2.98 -6.62
C ALA A 8 19.67 -3.80 -5.96
N GLU A 9 20.29 -4.75 -6.69
CA GLU A 9 21.42 -5.56 -6.22
C GLU A 9 22.63 -4.71 -5.83
N GLN A 10 22.90 -3.62 -6.55
CA GLN A 10 24.01 -2.72 -6.27
C GLN A 10 23.82 -1.87 -5.01
N THR A 11 22.56 -1.62 -4.60
CA THR A 11 22.27 -0.69 -3.51
C THR A 11 22.40 -1.34 -2.13
N HIS A 12 21.81 -2.52 -1.90
CA HIS A 12 21.81 -3.20 -0.59
C HIS A 12 21.83 -4.74 -0.71
N PRO A 13 22.90 -5.34 -1.23
CA PRO A 13 22.91 -6.78 -1.56
C PRO A 13 22.64 -7.71 -0.37
N GLN A 14 23.01 -7.30 0.86
CA GLN A 14 22.86 -8.15 2.06
C GLN A 14 21.44 -8.18 2.66
N ARG A 15 20.57 -7.26 2.25
CA ARG A 15 19.20 -7.12 2.79
C ARG A 15 18.12 -7.22 1.71
N LEU A 16 18.53 -7.55 0.51
CA LEU A 16 17.66 -7.63 -0.65
C LEU A 16 17.43 -9.09 -1.04
N THR A 17 16.18 -9.45 -1.25
CA THR A 17 15.79 -10.70 -1.90
C THR A 17 15.02 -10.36 -3.17
N ILE A 18 15.55 -10.76 -4.31
CA ILE A 18 14.88 -10.60 -5.60
C ILE A 18 14.21 -11.91 -5.95
N ILE A 19 12.92 -11.83 -6.28
CA ILE A 19 12.10 -12.96 -6.70
C ILE A 19 11.80 -12.79 -8.18
N SER A 20 12.21 -13.75 -8.98
CA SER A 20 11.73 -13.85 -10.35
C SER A 20 10.29 -14.38 -10.33
N GLY A 21 9.35 -13.52 -10.75
CA GLY A 21 7.93 -13.88 -10.76
C GLY A 21 7.63 -15.05 -11.70
N SER A 22 6.73 -15.93 -11.28
CA SER A 22 6.15 -16.95 -12.14
C SER A 22 5.23 -16.31 -13.18
N PRO A 23 4.95 -16.98 -14.30
CA PRO A 23 3.97 -16.50 -15.28
C PRO A 23 2.65 -16.13 -14.62
N LEU A 24 2.00 -15.10 -15.14
CA LEU A 24 0.74 -14.61 -14.60
C LEU A 24 -0.32 -15.71 -14.64
N SER A 25 -0.88 -16.04 -13.50
CA SER A 25 -1.96 -17.01 -13.40
C SER A 25 -3.29 -16.39 -13.87
N GLU A 26 -4.18 -17.23 -14.40
CA GLU A 26 -5.50 -16.80 -14.86
C GLU A 26 -6.30 -16.11 -13.75
N GLY A 27 -6.93 -14.99 -14.10
CA GLY A 27 -7.73 -14.17 -13.20
C GLY A 27 -6.93 -13.30 -12.23
N TRP A 28 -5.60 -13.24 -12.31
CA TRP A 28 -4.79 -12.36 -11.49
C TRP A 28 -4.38 -11.09 -12.23
N SER A 29 -4.36 -9.95 -11.52
CA SER A 29 -3.62 -8.78 -11.99
C SER A 29 -2.13 -8.96 -11.73
N GLY A 30 -1.29 -8.36 -12.59
CA GLY A 30 0.17 -8.49 -12.44
C GLY A 30 0.68 -8.01 -11.08
N LYS A 31 0.11 -6.92 -10.55
CA LYS A 31 0.46 -6.37 -9.23
C LYS A 31 0.11 -7.35 -8.11
N LEU A 32 -1.12 -7.82 -8.04
CA LEU A 32 -1.57 -8.73 -6.98
C LEU A 32 -0.83 -10.07 -7.04
N TRP A 33 -0.54 -10.57 -8.27
CA TRP A 33 0.24 -11.80 -8.44
C TRP A 33 1.67 -11.66 -7.92
N ALA A 34 2.32 -10.53 -8.20
CA ALA A 34 3.66 -10.25 -7.68
C ALA A 34 3.65 -10.12 -6.15
N LEU A 35 2.67 -9.42 -5.57
CA LEU A 35 2.50 -9.28 -4.12
C LEU A 35 2.25 -10.63 -3.45
N GLU A 36 1.42 -11.50 -4.03
CA GLU A 36 1.15 -12.83 -3.48
C GLU A 36 2.39 -13.70 -3.46
N GLN A 37 3.18 -13.70 -4.54
CA GLN A 37 4.45 -14.43 -4.58
C GLN A 37 5.43 -13.88 -3.53
N GLY A 38 5.53 -12.55 -3.40
CA GLY A 38 6.37 -11.91 -2.38
C GLY A 38 5.93 -12.29 -0.96
N ARG A 39 4.62 -12.33 -0.69
CA ARG A 39 4.06 -12.71 0.62
C ARG A 39 4.54 -14.08 1.08
N THR A 40 4.67 -15.05 0.18
CA THR A 40 5.04 -16.43 0.55
C THR A 40 6.39 -16.57 1.22
N ILE A 41 7.30 -15.61 1.01
CA ILE A 41 8.64 -15.61 1.61
C ILE A 41 8.77 -14.70 2.83
N VAL A 42 7.75 -13.87 3.13
CA VAL A 42 7.77 -12.98 4.30
C VAL A 42 7.76 -13.82 5.58
N ARG A 43 8.63 -13.45 6.55
CA ARG A 43 8.75 -14.10 7.87
C ARG A 43 8.71 -13.10 9.01
N THR A 44 8.51 -11.83 8.71
CA THR A 44 8.49 -10.74 9.69
C THR A 44 7.09 -10.54 10.26
N LYS A 45 7.01 -9.96 11.47
CA LYS A 45 5.75 -9.62 12.15
C LYS A 45 4.89 -8.62 11.37
N HIS A 46 5.55 -7.73 10.63
CA HIS A 46 4.91 -6.68 9.84
C HIS A 46 5.39 -6.75 8.39
N THR A 47 4.50 -6.44 7.48
CA THR A 47 4.77 -6.34 6.04
C THR A 47 4.49 -4.91 5.60
N LEU A 48 5.48 -4.26 4.97
CA LEU A 48 5.31 -2.97 4.32
C LEU A 48 5.15 -3.22 2.82
N LEU A 49 3.99 -2.84 2.29
CA LEU A 49 3.73 -2.81 0.86
C LEU A 49 4.07 -1.39 0.38
N LEU A 50 4.88 -1.31 -0.64
CA LEU A 50 5.36 -0.03 -1.18
C LEU A 50 5.33 -0.10 -2.70
N ASP A 51 4.68 0.88 -3.34
CA ASP A 51 4.75 1.00 -4.79
C ASP A 51 6.15 1.44 -5.23
N ALA A 52 6.58 1.02 -6.41
CA ALA A 52 7.94 1.23 -6.90
C ALA A 52 8.32 2.71 -7.14
N ASP A 53 7.32 3.58 -7.26
CA ASP A 53 7.47 5.02 -7.43
C ASP A 53 7.36 5.83 -6.12
N ILE A 54 7.30 5.15 -4.98
CA ILE A 54 7.19 5.80 -3.67
C ILE A 54 8.54 5.86 -2.97
N GLU A 55 8.91 7.05 -2.54
CA GLU A 55 10.03 7.31 -1.65
C GLU A 55 9.54 7.59 -0.23
N LEU A 56 10.09 6.89 0.76
CA LEU A 56 9.82 7.16 2.17
C LEU A 56 10.92 8.02 2.77
N GLN A 57 10.52 9.11 3.42
CA GLN A 57 11.44 9.94 4.19
C GLN A 57 11.99 9.17 5.40
N PRO A 58 13.22 9.49 5.86
CA PRO A 58 13.80 8.88 7.04
C PRO A 58 12.87 8.93 8.25
N GLY A 59 12.75 7.82 8.99
CA GLY A 59 11.89 7.71 10.16
C GLY A 59 10.42 7.35 9.87
N THR A 60 9.98 7.36 8.62
CA THR A 60 8.58 7.04 8.26
C THR A 60 8.19 5.64 8.73
N CYS A 61 9.02 4.63 8.49
CA CYS A 61 8.73 3.26 8.93
C CYS A 61 8.55 3.16 10.45
N SER A 62 9.40 3.84 11.22
CA SER A 62 9.30 3.87 12.69
C SER A 62 8.02 4.55 13.17
N THR A 63 7.61 5.63 12.48
CA THR A 63 6.37 6.35 12.78
C THR A 63 5.14 5.47 12.47
N LEU A 64 5.16 4.75 11.36
CA LEU A 64 4.09 3.81 11.00
C LEU A 64 3.96 2.67 12.01
N LEU A 65 5.09 2.07 12.41
CA LEU A 65 5.12 1.02 13.43
C LEU A 65 4.57 1.53 14.76
N LYS A 66 5.04 2.70 15.21
CA LYS A 66 4.55 3.33 16.43
C LYS A 66 3.05 3.57 16.38
N LYS A 67 2.53 4.14 15.29
CA LYS A 67 1.10 4.36 15.12
C LYS A 67 0.30 3.07 15.14
N LEU A 68 0.80 2.02 14.49
CA LEU A 68 0.15 0.72 14.45
C LEU A 68 0.06 0.11 15.85
N ASP A 69 1.11 0.23 16.66
CA ASP A 69 1.16 -0.29 18.02
C ASP A 69 0.37 0.58 19.01
N ASP A 70 0.57 1.91 19.03
CA ASP A 70 -0.07 2.83 19.98
C ASP A 70 -1.62 2.82 19.84
N ASP A 71 -2.11 2.77 18.61
CA ASP A 71 -3.55 2.78 18.32
C ASP A 71 -4.14 1.36 18.21
N ASN A 72 -3.33 0.32 18.45
CA ASN A 72 -3.71 -1.09 18.31
C ASN A 72 -4.38 -1.38 16.95
N LEU A 73 -3.71 -0.98 15.87
CA LEU A 73 -4.17 -1.17 14.49
C LEU A 73 -3.60 -2.46 13.91
N ASP A 74 -4.26 -2.98 12.87
CA ASP A 74 -3.77 -4.12 12.09
C ASP A 74 -3.20 -3.67 10.74
N MET A 75 -3.63 -2.48 10.27
CA MET A 75 -3.12 -1.88 9.05
C MET A 75 -3.09 -0.36 9.16
N VAL A 76 -2.02 0.26 8.66
CA VAL A 76 -1.86 1.71 8.49
C VAL A 76 -1.52 1.99 7.04
N SER A 77 -2.24 2.91 6.42
CA SER A 77 -1.99 3.34 5.03
C SER A 77 -1.71 4.84 4.97
N LEU A 78 -0.71 5.21 4.18
CA LEU A 78 -0.41 6.60 3.88
C LEU A 78 -0.78 6.90 2.42
N MET A 79 -1.63 7.89 2.24
CA MET A 79 -1.78 8.52 0.94
C MET A 79 -0.55 9.40 0.71
N ALA A 80 0.28 8.99 -0.25
CA ALA A 80 1.52 9.66 -0.57
C ALA A 80 1.25 11.09 -1.09
N PHE A 81 2.21 11.96 -0.87
CA PHE A 81 2.23 13.26 -1.50
C PHE A 81 2.53 13.10 -2.99
N LEU A 82 1.56 13.41 -3.82
CA LEU A 82 1.67 13.27 -5.27
C LEU A 82 2.54 14.39 -5.83
N ARG A 83 3.33 14.07 -6.86
CA ARG A 83 4.08 15.07 -7.62
C ARG A 83 3.12 16.09 -8.23
N MET A 84 3.45 17.38 -8.13
CA MET A 84 2.69 18.50 -8.68
C MET A 84 3.66 19.51 -9.29
N GLN A 85 4.10 19.28 -10.52
CA GLN A 85 5.06 20.13 -11.23
C GLN A 85 4.46 20.80 -12.46
N SER A 86 3.61 20.10 -13.21
CA SER A 86 2.89 20.67 -14.35
C SER A 86 1.64 21.44 -13.89
N PHE A 87 1.14 22.34 -14.73
CA PHE A 87 -0.11 23.07 -14.47
C PHE A 87 -1.28 22.11 -14.23
N TRP A 88 -1.39 21.05 -15.00
CA TRP A 88 -2.47 20.08 -14.88
C TRP A 88 -2.34 19.24 -13.60
N GLU A 89 -1.13 18.85 -13.20
CA GLU A 89 -0.91 18.16 -11.94
C GLU A 89 -1.31 19.04 -10.74
N ILE A 90 -0.91 20.32 -10.74
CA ILE A 90 -1.27 21.28 -9.69
C ILE A 90 -2.79 21.46 -9.59
N LEU A 91 -3.48 21.44 -10.72
CA LEU A 91 -4.94 21.62 -10.77
C LEU A 91 -5.69 20.33 -10.39
N LEU A 92 -5.27 19.18 -10.93
CA LEU A 92 -6.04 17.94 -10.87
C LEU A 92 -5.71 17.07 -9.64
N MET A 93 -4.46 17.07 -9.16
CA MET A 93 -4.09 16.21 -8.03
C MET A 93 -4.82 16.56 -6.73
N PRO A 94 -4.97 17.83 -6.33
CA PRO A 94 -5.79 18.19 -5.17
C PRO A 94 -7.26 17.80 -5.33
N ALA A 95 -7.81 17.95 -6.54
CA ALA A 95 -9.19 17.53 -6.84
C ALA A 95 -9.35 16.00 -6.71
N PHE A 96 -8.39 15.21 -7.20
CA PHE A 96 -8.37 13.76 -7.03
C PHE A 96 -8.39 13.37 -5.54
N ILE A 97 -7.50 13.96 -4.72
CA ILE A 97 -7.45 13.72 -3.27
C ILE A 97 -8.78 14.11 -2.60
N TYR A 98 -9.37 15.24 -3.01
CA TYR A 98 -10.65 15.70 -2.49
C TYR A 98 -11.77 14.69 -2.81
N PHE A 99 -11.90 14.26 -4.06
CA PHE A 99 -12.90 13.27 -4.47
C PHE A 99 -12.69 11.92 -3.80
N PHE A 100 -11.45 11.47 -3.66
CA PHE A 100 -11.16 10.25 -2.92
C PHE A 100 -11.66 10.34 -1.47
N LYS A 101 -11.45 11.48 -0.79
CA LYS A 101 -11.95 11.70 0.58
C LYS A 101 -13.47 11.85 0.66
N LEU A 102 -14.15 12.26 -0.41
CA LEU A 102 -15.61 12.24 -0.48
C LEU A 102 -16.15 10.81 -0.61
N LEU A 103 -15.54 9.98 -1.47
CA LEU A 103 -15.92 8.58 -1.65
C LEU A 103 -15.60 7.74 -0.41
N TYR A 104 -14.48 8.02 0.22
CA TYR A 104 -13.96 7.30 1.40
C TYR A 104 -13.65 8.28 2.53
N PRO A 105 -14.66 8.79 3.26
CA PRO A 105 -14.41 9.74 4.35
C PRO A 105 -13.47 9.14 5.39
N PHE A 106 -12.30 9.77 5.59
CA PHE A 106 -11.26 9.23 6.48
C PHE A 106 -11.73 9.09 7.92
N SER A 107 -12.58 9.98 8.39
CA SER A 107 -13.20 9.88 9.74
C SER A 107 -13.99 8.58 9.90
N VAL A 108 -14.74 8.17 8.88
CA VAL A 108 -15.51 6.91 8.89
C VAL A 108 -14.60 5.72 8.63
N SER A 109 -13.68 5.83 7.66
CA SER A 109 -12.70 4.78 7.36
C SER A 109 -11.80 4.45 8.55
N ASN A 110 -11.45 5.44 9.37
CA ASN A 110 -10.61 5.28 10.56
C ASN A 110 -11.40 4.88 11.81
N SER A 111 -12.73 4.83 11.72
CA SER A 111 -13.58 4.35 12.81
C SER A 111 -13.68 2.82 12.81
N ASN A 112 -14.33 2.26 13.83
CA ASN A 112 -14.62 0.83 13.90
C ASN A 112 -15.74 0.37 12.96
N SER A 113 -16.32 1.28 12.16
CA SER A 113 -17.33 0.94 11.16
C SER A 113 -16.78 0.00 10.09
N ARG A 114 -17.52 -1.06 9.79
CA ARG A 114 -17.20 -2.00 8.70
C ARG A 114 -17.78 -1.58 7.35
N LEU A 115 -18.58 -0.50 7.33
CA LEU A 115 -19.25 -0.04 6.11
C LEU A 115 -18.33 0.66 5.15
N VAL A 116 -17.35 1.40 5.68
CA VAL A 116 -16.37 2.14 4.88
C VAL A 116 -14.97 1.74 5.27
N ALA A 117 -14.19 1.37 4.29
CA ALA A 117 -12.77 1.08 4.44
C ALA A 117 -12.02 1.74 3.28
N ALA A 118 -10.88 2.33 3.58
CA ALA A 118 -10.01 2.93 2.59
C ALA A 118 -8.57 2.63 2.88
N ALA A 119 -7.79 2.50 1.82
CA ALA A 119 -6.35 2.53 1.83
C ALA A 119 -5.85 3.21 0.56
N ALA A 120 -4.63 3.69 0.58
CA ALA A 120 -3.90 4.17 -0.57
C ALA A 120 -2.72 3.22 -0.83
N GLY A 121 -2.69 2.61 -2.00
CA GLY A 121 -1.81 1.49 -2.34
C GLY A 121 -0.32 1.83 -2.30
N GLY A 122 0.04 3.13 -2.40
CA GLY A 122 1.43 3.55 -2.44
C GLY A 122 2.25 3.19 -1.19
N CYS A 123 1.64 3.19 0.01
CA CYS A 123 2.33 2.83 1.25
C CYS A 123 1.35 2.23 2.26
N ILE A 124 1.47 0.93 2.51
CA ILE A 124 0.62 0.20 3.46
C ILE A 124 1.50 -0.64 4.38
N LEU A 125 1.44 -0.39 5.69
CA LEU A 125 2.00 -1.25 6.71
C LEU A 125 0.89 -2.12 7.30
N VAL A 126 1.06 -3.44 7.28
CA VAL A 126 0.07 -4.40 7.78
C VAL A 126 0.73 -5.45 8.67
N LYS A 127 0.03 -5.92 9.70
CA LYS A 127 0.46 -7.11 10.45
C LYS A 127 0.41 -8.33 9.54
N THR A 128 1.53 -9.02 9.39
CA THR A 128 1.63 -10.19 8.49
C THR A 128 0.60 -11.26 8.84
N ALA A 129 0.41 -11.54 10.13
CA ALA A 129 -0.59 -12.50 10.59
C ALA A 129 -2.03 -12.11 10.17
N LYS A 130 -2.35 -10.79 10.16
CA LYS A 130 -3.67 -10.32 9.73
C LYS A 130 -3.86 -10.43 8.22
N LEU A 131 -2.79 -10.19 7.45
CA LEU A 131 -2.79 -10.41 6.00
C LEU A 131 -3.01 -11.90 5.67
N GLU A 132 -2.41 -12.80 6.44
CA GLU A 132 -2.60 -14.24 6.28
C GLU A 132 -4.02 -14.68 6.68
N GLU A 133 -4.55 -14.16 7.79
CA GLU A 133 -5.91 -14.46 8.28
C GLU A 133 -6.98 -14.17 7.25
N ILE A 134 -6.84 -13.10 6.46
CA ILE A 134 -7.79 -12.76 5.40
C ILE A 134 -7.58 -13.55 4.10
N GLY A 135 -6.60 -14.45 4.03
CA GLY A 135 -6.30 -15.26 2.85
C GLY A 135 -5.28 -14.65 1.89
N GLY A 136 -4.49 -13.66 2.34
CA GLY A 136 -3.48 -13.00 1.52
C GLY A 136 -4.08 -12.18 0.38
N PHE A 137 -3.30 -11.98 -0.68
CA PHE A 137 -3.77 -11.24 -1.86
C PHE A 137 -4.67 -12.11 -2.76
N ALA A 138 -4.75 -13.42 -2.53
CA ALA A 138 -5.67 -14.30 -3.24
C ALA A 138 -7.13 -13.93 -2.97
N ALA A 139 -7.44 -13.42 -1.78
CA ALA A 139 -8.77 -12.93 -1.42
C ALA A 139 -9.19 -11.66 -2.20
N LEU A 140 -8.25 -10.99 -2.87
CA LEU A 140 -8.46 -9.73 -3.61
C LEU A 140 -8.41 -9.93 -5.13
N LYS A 141 -8.26 -11.16 -5.61
CA LYS A 141 -7.99 -11.49 -7.01
C LYS A 141 -8.95 -10.84 -8.00
N ASP A 142 -10.23 -10.80 -7.65
CA ASP A 142 -11.30 -10.29 -8.52
C ASP A 142 -11.71 -8.84 -8.20
N GLU A 143 -10.97 -8.15 -7.30
CA GLU A 143 -11.30 -6.82 -6.88
C GLU A 143 -10.70 -5.75 -7.79
N LEU A 144 -11.51 -4.73 -8.14
CA LEU A 144 -11.09 -3.63 -9.01
C LEU A 144 -10.15 -2.64 -8.29
N ILE A 145 -10.39 -2.40 -6.99
CA ILE A 145 -9.61 -1.47 -6.15
C ILE A 145 -9.00 -2.28 -5.02
N ASP A 146 -7.81 -2.82 -5.29
CA ASP A 146 -7.12 -3.80 -4.44
C ASP A 146 -6.80 -3.27 -3.03
N ASP A 147 -6.35 -2.03 -2.90
CA ASP A 147 -5.97 -1.42 -1.62
C ASP A 147 -7.18 -1.13 -0.71
N CYS A 148 -8.26 -0.55 -1.22
CA CYS A 148 -9.49 -0.36 -0.46
C CYS A 148 -10.16 -1.70 -0.10
N SER A 149 -10.08 -2.69 -1.00
CA SER A 149 -10.58 -4.04 -0.73
C SER A 149 -9.76 -4.74 0.35
N LEU A 150 -8.43 -4.58 0.36
CA LEU A 150 -7.58 -5.06 1.45
C LEU A 150 -8.03 -4.49 2.80
N ALA A 151 -8.22 -3.18 2.88
CA ALA A 151 -8.71 -2.52 4.09
C ALA A 151 -10.08 -3.07 4.53
N LYS A 152 -10.98 -3.30 3.56
CA LYS A 152 -12.31 -3.85 3.80
C LYS A 152 -12.26 -5.28 4.34
N HIS A 153 -11.45 -6.17 3.76
CA HIS A 153 -11.28 -7.53 4.24
C HIS A 153 -10.73 -7.57 5.67
N ILE A 154 -9.73 -6.72 5.98
CA ILE A 154 -9.20 -6.60 7.34
C ILE A 154 -10.29 -6.15 8.33
N LYS A 155 -11.13 -5.16 7.97
CA LYS A 155 -12.23 -4.72 8.85
C LYS A 155 -13.33 -5.78 9.03
N ILE A 156 -13.65 -6.51 7.97
CA ILE A 156 -14.66 -7.59 8.04
C ILE A 156 -14.16 -8.70 8.97
N SER A 157 -12.87 -9.04 8.95
CA SER A 157 -12.26 -10.01 9.88
C SER A 157 -12.06 -9.47 11.30
N GLY A 158 -12.63 -8.31 11.63
CA GLY A 158 -12.58 -7.71 12.97
C GLY A 158 -11.31 -6.88 13.23
N GLY A 159 -10.47 -6.67 12.23
CA GLY A 159 -9.27 -5.85 12.34
C GLY A 159 -9.56 -4.34 12.28
N ARG A 160 -8.55 -3.57 12.65
CA ARG A 160 -8.60 -2.09 12.68
C ARG A 160 -7.65 -1.50 11.66
N THR A 161 -8.16 -0.57 10.86
CA THR A 161 -7.39 0.10 9.81
C THR A 161 -7.35 1.60 10.02
N TRP A 162 -6.30 2.24 9.52
CA TRP A 162 -6.18 3.68 9.51
C TRP A 162 -5.58 4.15 8.18
N ILE A 163 -6.10 5.25 7.65
CA ILE A 163 -5.57 5.95 6.49
C ILE A 163 -5.35 7.42 6.81
N GLY A 164 -4.25 7.99 6.34
CA GLY A 164 -3.96 9.42 6.46
C GLY A 164 -3.18 9.99 5.30
N LEU A 165 -3.19 11.30 5.17
CA LEU A 165 -2.32 12.05 4.26
C LEU A 165 -0.92 12.15 4.87
N SER A 166 0.12 12.10 4.05
CA SER A 166 1.49 12.23 4.53
C SER A 166 2.37 12.94 3.52
N HIS A 167 3.24 13.81 4.04
CA HIS A 167 4.37 14.36 3.30
C HIS A 167 5.63 13.50 3.43
N SER A 168 5.60 12.44 4.23
CA SER A 168 6.73 11.53 4.45
C SER A 168 6.78 10.36 3.48
N ALA A 169 5.74 10.19 2.65
CA ALA A 169 5.71 9.28 1.53
C ALA A 169 5.51 10.12 0.26
N LEU A 170 6.47 10.11 -0.64
CA LEU A 170 6.49 10.93 -1.85
C LEU A 170 6.31 10.04 -3.08
N SER A 171 5.38 10.37 -3.96
CA SER A 171 5.26 9.70 -5.26
C SER A 171 6.07 10.43 -6.31
N HIS A 172 6.94 9.69 -6.98
CA HIS A 172 7.72 10.17 -8.13
C HIS A 172 7.05 9.90 -9.47
N ARG A 173 5.78 9.44 -9.43
CA ARG A 173 5.04 9.15 -10.64
C ARG A 173 4.87 10.40 -11.50
N CYS A 174 5.27 10.29 -12.77
CA CYS A 174 5.07 11.32 -13.78
C CYS A 174 3.78 11.03 -14.53
N TYR A 175 2.96 12.05 -14.68
CA TYR A 175 1.75 12.00 -15.52
C TYR A 175 2.03 12.82 -16.80
N ASP A 176 3.07 12.40 -17.52
CA ASP A 176 3.41 13.01 -18.80
C ASP A 176 2.36 12.57 -19.84
N THR A 177 1.70 13.53 -20.46
CA THR A 177 0.75 13.31 -21.56
C THR A 177 1.47 13.27 -22.91
#